data_3defe1ee246431af32b323abecd0a044
#
_entry.id   3defe1ee246431af32b323abecd0a044
#
_cell.length_a   1.000
_cell.length_b   1.000
_cell.length_c   1.000
_cell.angle_alpha   90.00
_cell.angle_beta   90.00
_cell.angle_gamma   90.00
#
_symmetry.space_group_name_H-M   'P 1'
#
loop_
_entity.id
_entity.type
_entity.pdbx_description
1 polymer ?
#
loop_
_entity_poly.entity_id
_entity_poly.type
_entity_poly.pdbx_seq_one_letter_code
_entity_poly.pdbx_strand_id
1 'polypeptide(L)'
;MIERTETPAPASTPSKTWDVAIVGAGYVGVPLAHTFATSGRSVLLVDVVQKVVDGLNRGESHIEDVPSAELAPLVAAGHLAATSDYDALRDADAILIALPTPLSKQREPDLSIIVAATREIAKRLREGQLVVLESTTYPGTTREQLLPILESTGLKAGEDFNLAFSPERVDPGSAWDVKEVPKVVGGITEDCSRRAAELYGSAIGTVHTVSSPEAAELTKLLENIFRSVNIALVNELAQLCDRMGIDVWEVVDAAATKPFGFMSFKPGPGLGGHCIPVDPFYLTWKAREFGFTTEFIELAGKVNEAMPYHCRSLISQALNHKKQKSMSGSQILVLGVAYKPDIEDVRESPALKLIELLRNAGANVAYHDPHVPSIPELGLESVPLDPAQYDCVTIVTDHSSIDYAALVDQSDLVVDLRNATGDKGRDSDKVWKL
;
A
#
# COMPACT_ATOMS: atom_id res chain seq x y z
N MET A 1 4.05 -68.60 -27.27
CA MET A 1 3.13 -67.46 -27.13
C MET A 1 3.10 -67.10 -25.64
N ILE A 2 3.72 -66.03 -25.24
CA ILE A 2 3.71 -65.57 -23.87
C ILE A 2 2.82 -64.29 -23.91
N GLU A 3 1.64 -64.40 -23.32
CA GLU A 3 0.74 -63.23 -23.12
C GLU A 3 1.38 -62.24 -22.15
N ARG A 4 1.59 -61.05 -22.65
CA ARG A 4 1.94 -59.90 -21.78
C ARG A 4 0.64 -59.38 -21.18
N THR A 5 0.45 -59.59 -19.89
CA THR A 5 -0.56 -58.87 -19.09
C THR A 5 -0.16 -57.42 -18.95
N GLU A 6 -0.86 -56.53 -19.62
CA GLU A 6 -0.75 -55.08 -19.39
C GLU A 6 -1.30 -54.75 -18.00
N THR A 7 -0.45 -54.20 -17.14
CA THR A 7 -0.83 -53.63 -15.87
C THR A 7 -1.58 -52.33 -16.16
N PRO A 8 -2.81 -52.10 -15.65
CA PRO A 8 -3.52 -50.87 -15.85
C PRO A 8 -2.75 -49.75 -15.16
N ALA A 9 -2.59 -48.60 -15.86
CA ALA A 9 -2.03 -47.40 -15.31
C ALA A 9 -2.81 -46.97 -14.04
N PRO A 10 -2.15 -46.42 -12.99
CA PRO A 10 -2.83 -45.99 -11.81
C PRO A 10 -3.84 -44.88 -12.20
N ALA A 11 -5.09 -45.04 -11.76
CA ALA A 11 -6.13 -44.03 -11.90
C ALA A 11 -5.63 -42.74 -11.33
N SER A 12 -5.56 -41.65 -12.13
CA SER A 12 -5.24 -40.32 -11.66
C SER A 12 -6.29 -39.94 -10.61
N THR A 13 -5.84 -39.66 -9.40
CA THR A 13 -6.67 -39.00 -8.38
C THR A 13 -7.25 -37.73 -9.02
N PRO A 14 -8.56 -37.47 -8.94
CA PRO A 14 -9.11 -36.23 -9.48
C PRO A 14 -8.36 -35.05 -8.87
N SER A 15 -7.74 -34.21 -9.70
CA SER A 15 -7.09 -32.97 -9.24
C SER A 15 -8.16 -32.11 -8.58
N LYS A 16 -7.82 -31.57 -7.43
CA LYS A 16 -8.75 -30.67 -6.72
C LYS A 16 -8.93 -29.42 -7.59
N THR A 17 -10.15 -29.13 -8.01
CA THR A 17 -10.47 -27.89 -8.71
C THR A 17 -10.56 -26.71 -7.72
N TRP A 18 -10.06 -25.56 -8.13
CA TRP A 18 -10.08 -24.34 -7.35
C TRP A 18 -11.03 -23.32 -7.99
N ASP A 19 -11.90 -22.71 -7.18
CA ASP A 19 -12.73 -21.59 -7.68
C ASP A 19 -11.85 -20.39 -8.07
N VAL A 20 -10.82 -20.12 -7.27
CA VAL A 20 -9.92 -18.97 -7.44
C VAL A 20 -8.47 -19.37 -7.16
N ALA A 21 -7.57 -19.01 -8.07
CA ALA A 21 -6.13 -18.99 -7.81
C ALA A 21 -5.66 -17.52 -7.77
N ILE A 22 -4.86 -17.16 -6.78
CA ILE A 22 -4.32 -15.82 -6.63
C ILE A 22 -2.80 -15.87 -6.72
N VAL A 23 -2.24 -15.23 -7.73
CA VAL A 23 -0.79 -15.14 -7.95
C VAL A 23 -0.24 -13.94 -7.21
N GLY A 24 0.56 -14.21 -6.19
CA GLY A 24 1.08 -13.26 -5.21
C GLY A 24 0.39 -13.41 -3.85
N ALA A 25 1.15 -13.78 -2.83
CA ALA A 25 0.69 -13.96 -1.45
C ALA A 25 1.15 -12.80 -0.55
N GLY A 26 1.02 -11.56 -1.02
CA GLY A 26 1.35 -10.34 -0.30
C GLY A 26 0.14 -9.67 0.36
N TYR A 27 0.29 -8.36 0.66
CA TYR A 27 -0.71 -7.50 1.32
C TYR A 27 -2.05 -7.35 0.57
N VAL A 28 -2.12 -7.72 -0.70
CA VAL A 28 -3.35 -7.78 -1.49
C VAL A 28 -3.86 -9.21 -1.60
N GLY A 29 -2.96 -10.15 -1.94
CA GLY A 29 -3.35 -11.51 -2.25
C GLY A 29 -3.87 -12.31 -1.05
N VAL A 30 -3.25 -12.18 0.13
CA VAL A 30 -3.70 -12.92 1.34
C VAL A 30 -5.05 -12.41 1.86
N PRO A 31 -5.31 -11.10 2.03
CA PRO A 31 -6.64 -10.61 2.41
C PRO A 31 -7.73 -10.98 1.41
N LEU A 32 -7.44 -10.92 0.11
CA LEU A 32 -8.38 -11.30 -0.92
C LEU A 32 -8.68 -12.82 -0.89
N ALA A 33 -7.65 -13.66 -0.66
CA ALA A 33 -7.81 -15.09 -0.47
C ALA A 33 -8.65 -15.42 0.76
N HIS A 34 -8.42 -14.73 1.87
CA HIS A 34 -9.23 -14.85 3.07
C HIS A 34 -10.70 -14.49 2.81
N THR A 35 -10.94 -13.39 2.08
CA THR A 35 -12.29 -12.92 1.73
C THR A 35 -13.05 -13.95 0.89
N PHE A 36 -12.43 -14.52 -0.14
CA PHE A 36 -13.05 -15.58 -0.94
C PHE A 36 -13.25 -16.88 -0.14
N ALA A 37 -12.24 -17.32 0.61
CA ALA A 37 -12.32 -18.56 1.39
C ALA A 37 -13.39 -18.50 2.48
N THR A 38 -13.55 -17.36 3.16
CA THR A 38 -14.61 -17.14 4.15
C THR A 38 -16.01 -17.04 3.53
N SER A 39 -16.12 -16.74 2.24
CA SER A 39 -17.38 -16.80 1.49
C SER A 39 -17.70 -18.22 0.96
N GLY A 40 -16.90 -19.22 1.31
CA GLY A 40 -17.10 -20.63 0.95
C GLY A 40 -16.46 -21.05 -0.39
N ARG A 41 -15.62 -20.20 -1.00
CA ARG A 41 -14.86 -20.54 -2.20
C ARG A 41 -13.60 -21.32 -1.85
N SER A 42 -13.18 -22.21 -2.75
CA SER A 42 -11.89 -22.87 -2.68
C SER A 42 -10.81 -21.98 -3.33
N VAL A 43 -9.76 -21.64 -2.56
CA VAL A 43 -8.74 -20.67 -2.98
C VAL A 43 -7.35 -21.27 -2.93
N LEU A 44 -6.57 -21.04 -4.00
CA LEU A 44 -5.16 -21.39 -4.11
C LEU A 44 -4.32 -20.13 -4.18
N LEU A 45 -3.44 -19.90 -3.21
CA LEU A 45 -2.39 -18.89 -3.32
C LEU A 45 -1.18 -19.46 -4.07
N VAL A 46 -0.65 -18.71 -5.03
CA VAL A 46 0.56 -19.10 -5.79
C VAL A 46 1.63 -18.04 -5.53
N ASP A 47 2.75 -18.45 -4.91
CA ASP A 47 3.86 -17.55 -4.63
C ASP A 47 5.20 -18.25 -4.84
N VAL A 48 6.18 -17.51 -5.36
CA VAL A 48 7.53 -18.05 -5.64
C VAL A 48 8.39 -18.22 -4.39
N VAL A 49 8.01 -17.62 -3.28
CA VAL A 49 8.75 -17.68 -2.02
C VAL A 49 8.30 -18.88 -1.21
N GLN A 50 9.06 -19.97 -1.27
CA GLN A 50 8.71 -21.24 -0.62
C GLN A 50 8.43 -21.08 0.88
N LYS A 51 9.18 -20.24 1.59
CA LYS A 51 8.96 -19.97 3.03
C LYS A 51 7.54 -19.41 3.30
N VAL A 52 7.04 -18.54 2.42
CA VAL A 52 5.68 -17.99 2.49
C VAL A 52 4.66 -19.09 2.27
N VAL A 53 4.84 -19.88 1.21
CA VAL A 53 3.98 -21.03 0.88
C VAL A 53 3.90 -22.02 2.04
N ASP A 54 5.03 -22.39 2.62
CA ASP A 54 5.10 -23.33 3.74
C ASP A 54 4.41 -22.78 4.99
N GLY A 55 4.59 -21.47 5.29
CA GLY A 55 3.91 -20.80 6.39
C GLY A 55 2.39 -20.82 6.22
N LEU A 56 1.90 -20.38 5.07
CA LEU A 56 0.46 -20.34 4.76
C LEU A 56 -0.17 -21.73 4.86
N ASN A 57 0.50 -22.78 4.37
CA ASN A 57 0.00 -24.15 4.47
C ASN A 57 -0.02 -24.71 5.91
N ARG A 58 0.73 -24.11 6.85
CA ARG A 58 0.60 -24.37 8.29
C ARG A 58 -0.47 -23.52 8.98
N GLY A 59 -1.13 -22.61 8.22
CA GLY A 59 -2.08 -21.65 8.77
C GLY A 59 -1.39 -20.45 9.44
N GLU A 60 -0.10 -20.19 9.15
CA GLU A 60 0.66 -19.06 9.65
C GLU A 60 0.58 -17.90 8.65
N SER A 61 0.04 -16.78 9.08
CA SER A 61 -0.01 -15.56 8.28
C SER A 61 1.22 -14.69 8.56
N HIS A 62 1.76 -14.10 7.51
CA HIS A 62 2.79 -13.06 7.58
C HIS A 62 2.21 -11.67 7.27
N ILE A 63 0.87 -11.56 7.16
CA ILE A 63 0.13 -10.32 6.89
C ILE A 63 -0.68 -9.97 8.14
N GLU A 64 -0.43 -8.80 8.73
CA GLU A 64 -1.08 -8.35 9.96
C GLU A 64 -2.60 -8.24 9.84
N ASP A 65 -3.09 -7.74 8.70
CA ASP A 65 -4.52 -7.58 8.41
C ASP A 65 -5.30 -8.91 8.37
N VAL A 66 -4.61 -10.05 8.28
CA VAL A 66 -5.20 -11.39 8.33
C VAL A 66 -4.45 -12.23 9.36
N PRO A 67 -4.88 -12.22 10.62
CA PRO A 67 -4.23 -12.99 11.68
C PRO A 67 -4.22 -14.50 11.41
N SER A 68 -3.17 -15.20 11.86
CA SER A 68 -3.06 -16.65 11.74
C SER A 68 -4.27 -17.41 12.33
N ALA A 69 -4.90 -16.85 13.37
CA ALA A 69 -6.11 -17.42 13.98
C ALA A 69 -7.32 -17.47 13.02
N GLU A 70 -7.38 -16.56 12.05
CA GLU A 70 -8.44 -16.53 11.03
C GLU A 70 -8.08 -17.38 9.81
N LEU A 71 -6.79 -17.46 9.47
CA LEU A 71 -6.31 -18.23 8.32
C LEU A 71 -6.29 -19.76 8.59
N ALA A 72 -5.82 -20.17 9.76
CA ALA A 72 -5.62 -21.58 10.09
C ALA A 72 -6.88 -22.46 9.94
N PRO A 73 -8.09 -22.02 10.37
CA PRO A 73 -9.31 -22.80 10.15
C PRO A 73 -9.65 -23.04 8.69
N LEU A 74 -9.38 -22.05 7.80
CA LEU A 74 -9.63 -22.15 6.36
C LEU A 74 -8.69 -23.15 5.68
N VAL A 75 -7.42 -23.15 6.11
CA VAL A 75 -6.43 -24.14 5.64
C VAL A 75 -6.79 -25.53 6.11
N ALA A 76 -7.13 -25.70 7.40
CA ALA A 76 -7.52 -27.00 7.96
C ALA A 76 -8.80 -27.57 7.31
N ALA A 77 -9.75 -26.71 6.96
CA ALA A 77 -10.96 -27.10 6.22
C ALA A 77 -10.71 -27.38 4.73
N GLY A 78 -9.51 -27.05 4.23
CA GLY A 78 -9.15 -27.21 2.84
C GLY A 78 -9.78 -26.17 1.90
N HIS A 79 -10.32 -25.07 2.42
CA HIS A 79 -10.80 -23.94 1.62
C HIS A 79 -9.67 -23.08 1.10
N LEU A 80 -8.50 -23.11 1.74
CA LEU A 80 -7.32 -22.36 1.34
C LEU A 80 -6.10 -23.26 1.33
N ALA A 81 -5.25 -23.11 0.30
CA ALA A 81 -3.94 -23.71 0.23
C ALA A 81 -2.98 -22.79 -0.50
N ALA A 82 -1.67 -23.08 -0.40
CA ALA A 82 -0.65 -22.33 -1.12
C ALA A 82 0.31 -23.28 -1.86
N THR A 83 0.86 -22.83 -2.99
CA THR A 83 1.84 -23.58 -3.78
C THR A 83 2.83 -22.63 -4.45
N SER A 84 4.02 -23.14 -4.77
CA SER A 84 4.96 -22.47 -5.67
C SER A 84 4.88 -23.00 -7.12
N ASP A 85 4.04 -24.00 -7.35
CA ASP A 85 3.86 -24.61 -8.66
C ASP A 85 2.77 -23.91 -9.48
N TYR A 86 3.18 -23.23 -10.53
CA TYR A 86 2.25 -22.59 -11.48
C TYR A 86 1.38 -23.59 -12.27
N ASP A 87 1.76 -24.87 -12.35
CA ASP A 87 0.94 -25.86 -13.08
C ASP A 87 -0.44 -26.06 -12.45
N ALA A 88 -0.56 -25.80 -11.15
CA ALA A 88 -1.84 -25.82 -10.44
C ALA A 88 -2.86 -24.76 -10.94
N LEU A 89 -2.43 -23.74 -11.69
CA LEU A 89 -3.34 -22.77 -12.30
C LEU A 89 -4.27 -23.39 -13.37
N ARG A 90 -3.90 -24.56 -13.93
CA ARG A 90 -4.76 -25.30 -14.86
C ARG A 90 -6.09 -25.74 -14.22
N ASP A 91 -6.07 -25.94 -12.92
CA ASP A 91 -7.20 -26.47 -12.15
C ASP A 91 -8.03 -25.34 -11.49
N ALA A 92 -7.76 -24.08 -11.80
CA ALA A 92 -8.50 -22.93 -11.29
C ALA A 92 -9.50 -22.39 -12.33
N ASP A 93 -10.68 -21.96 -11.87
CA ASP A 93 -11.68 -21.31 -12.75
C ASP A 93 -11.40 -19.82 -12.95
N ALA A 94 -10.83 -19.16 -11.94
CA ALA A 94 -10.37 -17.78 -12.02
C ALA A 94 -8.92 -17.65 -11.53
N ILE A 95 -8.14 -16.78 -12.20
CA ILE A 95 -6.75 -16.47 -11.87
C ILE A 95 -6.66 -14.97 -11.62
N LEU A 96 -6.36 -14.57 -10.38
CA LEU A 96 -6.18 -13.18 -9.99
C LEU A 96 -4.69 -12.87 -9.86
N ILE A 97 -4.23 -11.74 -10.40
CA ILE A 97 -2.81 -11.33 -10.38
C ILE A 97 -2.65 -10.19 -9.38
N ALA A 98 -2.08 -10.47 -8.22
CA ALA A 98 -1.88 -9.56 -7.10
C ALA A 98 -0.38 -9.40 -6.77
N LEU A 99 0.41 -9.00 -7.76
CA LEU A 99 1.86 -8.89 -7.70
C LEU A 99 2.32 -7.44 -7.54
N PRO A 100 3.49 -7.19 -6.94
CA PRO A 100 4.02 -5.85 -6.77
C PRO A 100 4.36 -5.21 -8.12
N THR A 101 4.16 -3.87 -8.18
CA THR A 101 4.42 -3.02 -9.33
C THR A 101 5.26 -1.83 -8.87
N PRO A 102 6.57 -1.99 -8.70
CA PRO A 102 7.43 -0.90 -8.24
C PRO A 102 7.67 0.14 -9.34
N LEU A 103 8.16 1.31 -8.92
CA LEU A 103 8.77 2.28 -9.83
C LEU A 103 10.27 2.03 -9.94
N SER A 104 10.83 2.29 -11.13
CA SER A 104 12.27 2.41 -11.32
C SER A 104 12.81 3.64 -10.58
N LYS A 105 14.15 3.77 -10.48
CA LYS A 105 14.79 4.98 -9.92
C LYS A 105 14.42 6.26 -10.68
N GLN A 106 14.03 6.14 -11.95
CA GLN A 106 13.57 7.24 -12.80
C GLN A 106 12.07 7.49 -12.68
N ARG A 107 11.38 6.78 -11.77
CA ARG A 107 9.92 6.84 -11.57
C ARG A 107 9.13 6.38 -12.79
N GLU A 108 9.64 5.41 -13.51
CA GLU A 108 8.93 4.73 -14.58
C GLU A 108 8.31 3.42 -14.05
N PRO A 109 7.11 3.03 -14.52
CA PRO A 109 6.47 1.78 -14.14
C PRO A 109 7.35 0.55 -14.46
N ASP A 110 7.61 -0.31 -13.47
CA ASP A 110 8.24 -1.60 -13.71
C ASP A 110 7.18 -2.72 -13.68
N LEU A 111 6.79 -3.18 -14.86
CA LEU A 111 5.83 -4.26 -15.03
C LEU A 111 6.48 -5.63 -15.24
N SER A 112 7.79 -5.74 -15.09
CA SER A 112 8.56 -6.97 -15.38
C SER A 112 8.00 -8.19 -14.65
N ILE A 113 7.61 -8.03 -13.39
CA ILE A 113 7.04 -9.10 -12.54
C ILE A 113 5.68 -9.56 -13.07
N ILE A 114 4.79 -8.60 -13.38
CA ILE A 114 3.45 -8.92 -13.93
C ILE A 114 3.58 -9.59 -15.29
N VAL A 115 4.43 -9.06 -16.16
CA VAL A 115 4.66 -9.62 -17.51
C VAL A 115 5.23 -11.04 -17.41
N ALA A 116 6.17 -11.29 -16.51
CA ALA A 116 6.72 -12.64 -16.29
C ALA A 116 5.63 -13.61 -15.79
N ALA A 117 4.85 -13.22 -14.80
CA ALA A 117 3.74 -14.03 -14.28
C ALA A 117 2.67 -14.28 -15.35
N THR A 118 2.31 -13.26 -16.14
CA THR A 118 1.34 -13.41 -17.25
C THR A 118 1.82 -14.42 -18.29
N ARG A 119 3.13 -14.46 -18.59
CA ARG A 119 3.72 -15.48 -19.47
C ARG A 119 3.61 -16.89 -18.87
N GLU A 120 3.79 -17.04 -17.57
CA GLU A 120 3.61 -18.33 -16.90
C GLU A 120 2.14 -18.76 -16.87
N ILE A 121 1.20 -17.81 -16.67
CA ILE A 121 -0.24 -18.06 -16.78
C ILE A 121 -0.61 -18.48 -18.20
N ALA A 122 -0.12 -17.77 -19.22
CA ALA A 122 -0.40 -18.09 -20.62
C ALA A 122 -0.08 -19.54 -21.00
N LYS A 123 1.04 -20.10 -20.51
CA LYS A 123 1.41 -21.52 -20.75
C LYS A 123 0.39 -22.53 -20.18
N ARG A 124 -0.48 -22.09 -19.29
CA ARG A 124 -1.42 -22.92 -18.51
C ARG A 124 -2.87 -22.53 -18.72
N LEU A 125 -3.09 -21.44 -19.47
CA LEU A 125 -4.41 -20.90 -19.77
C LEU A 125 -5.24 -21.95 -20.54
N ARG A 126 -6.50 -22.11 -20.12
CA ARG A 126 -7.48 -22.98 -20.77
C ARG A 126 -8.77 -22.23 -21.08
N GLU A 127 -9.57 -22.79 -21.95
CA GLU A 127 -10.92 -22.28 -22.24
C GLU A 127 -11.78 -22.17 -20.97
N GLY A 128 -12.61 -21.13 -20.91
CA GLY A 128 -13.53 -20.86 -19.81
C GLY A 128 -12.92 -20.18 -18.60
N GLN A 129 -11.59 -20.00 -18.51
CA GLN A 129 -10.96 -19.34 -17.39
C GLN A 129 -11.20 -17.83 -17.40
N LEU A 130 -11.25 -17.24 -16.20
CA LEU A 130 -11.22 -15.80 -15.99
C LEU A 130 -9.82 -15.40 -15.49
N VAL A 131 -9.20 -14.41 -16.13
CA VAL A 131 -7.96 -13.78 -15.64
C VAL A 131 -8.28 -12.35 -15.25
N VAL A 132 -7.88 -11.93 -14.04
CA VAL A 132 -8.08 -10.57 -13.55
C VAL A 132 -6.76 -10.00 -13.05
N LEU A 133 -6.42 -8.80 -13.51
CA LEU A 133 -5.32 -8.03 -12.95
C LEU A 133 -5.84 -7.20 -11.77
N GLU A 134 -5.28 -7.42 -10.58
CA GLU A 134 -5.57 -6.68 -9.33
C GLU A 134 -4.50 -5.62 -9.03
N SER A 135 -3.27 -5.87 -9.50
CA SER A 135 -2.12 -5.00 -9.24
C SER A 135 -2.37 -3.61 -9.81
N THR A 136 -2.01 -2.56 -9.05
CA THR A 136 -2.10 -1.17 -9.52
C THR A 136 -1.14 -0.93 -10.67
N THR A 137 -1.65 -0.39 -11.78
CA THR A 137 -0.89 -0.12 -13.00
C THR A 137 -1.42 1.15 -13.70
N TYR A 138 -0.81 1.53 -14.83
CA TYR A 138 -1.31 2.63 -15.66
C TYR A 138 -2.48 2.18 -16.55
N PRO A 139 -3.38 3.12 -16.94
CA PRO A 139 -4.50 2.82 -17.84
C PRO A 139 -4.01 2.27 -19.18
N GLY A 140 -4.53 1.10 -19.55
CA GLY A 140 -4.14 0.36 -20.75
C GLY A 140 -3.27 -0.87 -20.48
N THR A 141 -2.75 -1.06 -19.27
CA THR A 141 -1.87 -2.21 -18.97
C THR A 141 -2.52 -3.55 -19.27
N THR A 142 -3.77 -3.74 -18.88
CA THR A 142 -4.49 -5.00 -19.13
C THR A 142 -4.57 -5.30 -20.62
N ARG A 143 -4.90 -4.30 -21.45
CA ARG A 143 -5.05 -4.44 -22.88
C ARG A 143 -3.74 -4.47 -23.65
N GLU A 144 -2.77 -3.63 -23.27
CA GLU A 144 -1.51 -3.46 -24.01
C GLU A 144 -0.46 -4.51 -23.63
N GLN A 145 -0.46 -4.97 -22.37
CA GLN A 145 0.56 -5.88 -21.87
C GLN A 145 0.04 -7.30 -21.67
N LEU A 146 -1.09 -7.49 -20.97
CA LEU A 146 -1.57 -8.83 -20.64
C LEU A 146 -2.26 -9.52 -21.82
N LEU A 147 -3.18 -8.82 -22.48
CA LEU A 147 -3.98 -9.38 -23.56
C LEU A 147 -3.14 -10.02 -24.67
N PRO A 148 -2.10 -9.36 -25.24
CA PRO A 148 -1.29 -9.96 -26.30
C PRO A 148 -0.53 -11.22 -25.84
N ILE A 149 -0.09 -11.24 -24.57
CA ILE A 149 0.62 -12.40 -24.01
C ILE A 149 -0.35 -13.59 -23.86
N LEU A 150 -1.54 -13.36 -23.33
CA LEU A 150 -2.54 -14.40 -23.14
C LEU A 150 -3.09 -14.92 -24.49
N GLU A 151 -3.34 -14.02 -25.46
CA GLU A 151 -3.80 -14.42 -26.80
C GLU A 151 -2.72 -15.08 -27.67
N SER A 152 -1.43 -14.99 -27.29
CA SER A 152 -0.35 -15.71 -27.97
C SER A 152 -0.49 -17.24 -27.89
N THR A 153 -1.36 -17.75 -27.02
CA THR A 153 -1.74 -19.16 -26.90
C THR A 153 -2.66 -19.63 -28.04
N GLY A 154 -3.25 -18.71 -28.78
CA GLY A 154 -4.28 -18.95 -29.78
C GLY A 154 -5.71 -18.78 -29.26
N LEU A 155 -5.92 -18.70 -27.96
CA LEU A 155 -7.21 -18.40 -27.32
C LEU A 155 -7.53 -16.91 -27.45
N LYS A 156 -8.83 -16.57 -27.48
CA LYS A 156 -9.34 -15.19 -27.63
C LYS A 156 -10.08 -14.72 -26.40
N ALA A 157 -9.71 -13.52 -25.92
CA ALA A 157 -10.40 -12.90 -24.78
C ALA A 157 -11.83 -12.49 -25.16
N GLY A 158 -12.79 -12.84 -24.30
CA GLY A 158 -14.22 -12.63 -24.53
C GLY A 158 -14.91 -13.71 -25.35
N GLU A 159 -14.15 -14.68 -25.90
CA GLU A 159 -14.66 -15.84 -26.62
C GLU A 159 -14.26 -17.13 -25.88
N ASP A 160 -12.96 -17.41 -25.80
CA ASP A 160 -12.42 -18.64 -25.21
C ASP A 160 -12.09 -18.47 -23.73
N PHE A 161 -11.65 -17.29 -23.30
CA PHE A 161 -11.39 -16.94 -21.92
C PHE A 161 -11.83 -15.52 -21.61
N ASN A 162 -11.87 -15.15 -20.32
CA ASN A 162 -12.24 -13.80 -19.91
C ASN A 162 -11.03 -13.07 -19.33
N LEU A 163 -10.92 -11.76 -19.63
CA LEU A 163 -9.87 -10.89 -19.10
C LEU A 163 -10.48 -9.59 -18.58
N ALA A 164 -10.15 -9.24 -17.33
CA ALA A 164 -10.63 -8.04 -16.67
C ALA A 164 -9.55 -7.39 -15.80
N PHE A 165 -9.81 -6.17 -15.37
CA PHE A 165 -9.09 -5.47 -14.32
C PHE A 165 -10.03 -5.18 -13.14
N SER A 166 -9.51 -5.32 -11.93
CA SER A 166 -10.24 -4.94 -10.71
C SER A 166 -9.25 -4.47 -9.65
N PRO A 167 -9.19 -3.16 -9.33
CA PRO A 167 -8.23 -2.65 -8.37
C PRO A 167 -8.52 -3.07 -6.93
N GLU A 168 -7.47 -3.30 -6.14
CA GLU A 168 -7.61 -3.33 -4.70
C GLU A 168 -7.79 -1.89 -4.17
N ARG A 169 -8.77 -1.70 -3.28
CA ARG A 169 -9.17 -0.37 -2.76
C ARG A 169 -9.03 -0.26 -1.25
N VAL A 170 -8.75 -1.35 -0.55
CA VAL A 170 -8.55 -1.36 0.90
C VAL A 170 -7.20 -0.72 1.24
N ASP A 171 -7.18 0.06 2.31
CA ASP A 171 -5.98 0.66 2.88
C ASP A 171 -5.55 -0.19 4.08
N PRO A 172 -4.35 -0.81 4.09
CA PRO A 172 -3.87 -1.62 5.21
C PRO A 172 -4.01 -0.90 6.56
N GLY A 173 -4.48 -1.62 7.58
CA GLY A 173 -4.77 -1.06 8.90
C GLY A 173 -5.96 -0.10 8.94
N SER A 174 -6.86 -0.12 7.93
CA SER A 174 -8.12 0.64 7.98
C SER A 174 -9.18 -0.11 8.80
N ALA A 175 -10.17 0.65 9.32
CA ALA A 175 -11.30 0.05 10.05
C ALA A 175 -12.35 -0.61 9.13
N TRP A 176 -12.18 -0.52 7.80
CA TRP A 176 -13.12 -1.07 6.83
C TRP A 176 -12.81 -2.53 6.51
N ASP A 177 -13.81 -3.39 6.59
CA ASP A 177 -13.71 -4.78 6.09
C ASP A 177 -13.62 -4.75 4.55
N VAL A 178 -12.77 -5.60 3.98
CA VAL A 178 -12.64 -5.79 2.51
C VAL A 178 -13.99 -6.04 1.86
N LYS A 179 -14.91 -6.75 2.53
CA LYS A 179 -16.26 -7.07 2.04
C LYS A 179 -17.19 -5.88 1.93
N GLU A 180 -16.92 -4.82 2.71
CA GLU A 180 -17.76 -3.61 2.75
C GLU A 180 -17.32 -2.57 1.71
N VAL A 181 -16.06 -2.63 1.27
CA VAL A 181 -15.53 -1.71 0.25
C VAL A 181 -16.00 -2.14 -1.14
N PRO A 182 -16.80 -1.32 -1.84
CA PRO A 182 -17.29 -1.68 -3.17
C PRO A 182 -16.14 -1.95 -4.14
N LYS A 183 -16.18 -3.08 -4.87
CA LYS A 183 -15.20 -3.44 -5.88
C LYS A 183 -15.54 -2.78 -7.21
N VAL A 184 -14.54 -2.38 -7.99
CA VAL A 184 -14.70 -1.85 -9.35
C VAL A 184 -14.16 -2.88 -10.33
N VAL A 185 -14.88 -3.15 -11.43
CA VAL A 185 -14.51 -4.15 -12.44
C VAL A 185 -14.66 -3.57 -13.83
N GLY A 186 -13.64 -3.75 -14.67
CA GLY A 186 -13.68 -3.46 -16.11
C GLY A 186 -13.10 -4.60 -16.92
N GLY A 187 -13.88 -5.18 -17.81
CA GLY A 187 -13.44 -6.28 -18.69
C GLY A 187 -13.07 -5.80 -20.09
N ILE A 188 -12.33 -6.64 -20.83
CA ILE A 188 -12.02 -6.40 -22.25
C ILE A 188 -13.29 -6.37 -23.11
N THR A 189 -14.27 -7.18 -22.72
CA THR A 189 -15.62 -7.20 -23.29
C THR A 189 -16.67 -7.09 -22.18
N GLU A 190 -17.93 -6.89 -22.56
CA GLU A 190 -19.05 -6.85 -21.60
C GLU A 190 -19.19 -8.20 -20.86
N ASP A 191 -18.98 -9.33 -21.54
CA ASP A 191 -18.98 -10.67 -20.93
C ASP A 191 -17.84 -10.85 -19.95
N CYS A 192 -16.64 -10.33 -20.24
CA CYS A 192 -15.53 -10.33 -19.30
C CYS A 192 -15.87 -9.53 -18.02
N SER A 193 -16.50 -8.35 -18.18
CA SER A 193 -16.95 -7.54 -17.04
C SER A 193 -17.99 -8.28 -16.20
N ARG A 194 -18.98 -8.89 -16.83
CA ARG A 194 -20.04 -9.67 -16.18
C ARG A 194 -19.46 -10.85 -15.40
N ARG A 195 -18.57 -11.63 -16.03
CA ARG A 195 -17.96 -12.82 -15.41
C ARG A 195 -17.11 -12.44 -14.19
N ALA A 196 -16.33 -11.35 -14.27
CA ALA A 196 -15.56 -10.85 -13.15
C ALA A 196 -16.48 -10.31 -12.03
N ALA A 197 -17.54 -9.57 -12.38
CA ALA A 197 -18.50 -9.06 -11.40
C ALA A 197 -19.24 -10.20 -10.66
N GLU A 198 -19.59 -11.29 -11.34
CA GLU A 198 -20.16 -12.50 -10.72
C GLU A 198 -19.19 -13.13 -9.72
N LEU A 199 -17.89 -13.21 -10.05
CA LEU A 199 -16.88 -13.73 -9.14
C LEU A 199 -16.80 -12.88 -7.87
N TYR A 200 -16.56 -11.57 -8.01
CA TYR A 200 -16.42 -10.69 -6.84
C TYR A 200 -17.71 -10.57 -6.05
N GLY A 201 -18.86 -10.52 -6.71
CA GLY A 201 -20.18 -10.47 -6.05
C GLY A 201 -20.49 -11.72 -5.21
N SER A 202 -19.74 -12.81 -5.37
CA SER A 202 -19.87 -13.99 -4.49
C SER A 202 -19.22 -13.82 -3.12
N ALA A 203 -18.38 -12.80 -2.94
CA ALA A 203 -17.61 -12.59 -1.71
C ALA A 203 -17.66 -11.14 -1.19
N ILE A 204 -17.99 -10.17 -2.05
CA ILE A 204 -17.99 -8.73 -1.75
C ILE A 204 -19.40 -8.17 -1.97
N GLY A 205 -19.86 -7.34 -1.03
CA GLY A 205 -21.24 -6.88 -0.99
C GLY A 205 -21.69 -6.04 -2.18
N THR A 206 -20.79 -5.25 -2.78
CA THR A 206 -21.12 -4.37 -3.91
C THR A 206 -20.03 -4.41 -4.98
N VAL A 207 -20.42 -4.58 -6.24
CA VAL A 207 -19.52 -4.53 -7.39
C VAL A 207 -20.05 -3.50 -8.40
N HIS A 208 -19.21 -2.55 -8.78
CA HIS A 208 -19.45 -1.57 -9.81
C HIS A 208 -18.75 -1.97 -11.11
N THR A 209 -19.48 -2.22 -12.15
CA THR A 209 -18.91 -2.44 -13.49
C THR A 209 -18.71 -1.13 -14.21
N VAL A 210 -17.54 -0.98 -14.85
CA VAL A 210 -17.22 0.14 -15.73
C VAL A 210 -17.01 -0.37 -17.17
N SER A 211 -16.98 0.55 -18.13
CA SER A 211 -17.02 0.22 -19.56
C SER A 211 -15.77 -0.47 -20.09
N SER A 212 -14.65 -0.39 -19.40
CA SER A 212 -13.38 -0.96 -19.87
C SER A 212 -12.37 -1.18 -18.74
N PRO A 213 -11.32 -2.00 -18.94
CA PRO A 213 -10.23 -2.12 -17.99
C PRO A 213 -9.55 -0.78 -17.71
N GLU A 214 -9.37 0.06 -18.75
CA GLU A 214 -8.74 1.38 -18.65
C GLU A 214 -9.50 2.31 -17.70
N ALA A 215 -10.83 2.25 -17.71
CA ALA A 215 -11.65 3.02 -16.78
C ALA A 215 -11.49 2.53 -15.34
N ALA A 216 -11.40 1.23 -15.11
CA ALA A 216 -11.16 0.65 -13.78
C ALA A 216 -9.74 0.95 -13.28
N GLU A 217 -8.73 0.84 -14.15
CA GLU A 217 -7.32 1.19 -13.85
C GLU A 217 -7.22 2.67 -13.46
N LEU A 218 -7.85 3.57 -14.23
CA LEU A 218 -7.84 5.02 -13.94
C LEU A 218 -8.59 5.36 -12.65
N THR A 219 -9.66 4.63 -12.30
CA THR A 219 -10.42 4.84 -11.07
C THR A 219 -9.51 4.73 -9.84
N LYS A 220 -8.69 3.68 -9.76
CA LYS A 220 -7.74 3.49 -8.66
C LYS A 220 -6.73 4.64 -8.58
N LEU A 221 -6.16 5.02 -9.72
CA LEU A 221 -5.20 6.13 -9.76
C LEU A 221 -5.85 7.44 -9.33
N LEU A 222 -7.09 7.73 -9.75
CA LEU A 222 -7.82 8.93 -9.37
C LEU A 222 -8.01 9.01 -7.85
N GLU A 223 -8.38 7.91 -7.17
CA GLU A 223 -8.54 7.86 -5.73
C GLU A 223 -7.24 8.23 -4.99
N ASN A 224 -6.12 7.69 -5.43
CA ASN A 224 -4.81 7.96 -4.82
C ASN A 224 -4.26 9.36 -5.19
N ILE A 225 -4.49 9.81 -6.42
CA ILE A 225 -4.16 11.18 -6.85
C ILE A 225 -4.97 12.21 -6.06
N PHE A 226 -6.27 11.99 -5.86
CA PHE A 226 -7.11 12.86 -5.05
C PHE A 226 -6.52 13.03 -3.65
N ARG A 227 -6.10 11.95 -3.01
CA ARG A 227 -5.45 11.97 -1.70
C ARG A 227 -4.13 12.74 -1.74
N SER A 228 -3.26 12.43 -2.70
CA SER A 228 -1.96 13.09 -2.86
C SER A 228 -2.06 14.59 -3.08
N VAL A 229 -2.98 15.03 -3.94
CA VAL A 229 -3.20 16.46 -4.26
C VAL A 229 -3.73 17.22 -3.04
N ASN A 230 -4.71 16.66 -2.33
CA ASN A 230 -5.28 17.31 -1.16
C ASN A 230 -4.30 17.38 0.02
N ILE A 231 -3.45 16.37 0.21
CA ILE A 231 -2.36 16.43 1.21
C ILE A 231 -1.33 17.50 0.80
N ALA A 232 -0.98 17.60 -0.48
CA ALA A 232 -0.07 18.66 -0.96
C ALA A 232 -0.67 20.06 -0.70
N LEU A 233 -1.96 20.24 -0.94
CA LEU A 233 -2.64 21.50 -0.66
C LEU A 233 -2.52 21.91 0.82
N VAL A 234 -2.81 21.01 1.76
CA VAL A 234 -2.71 21.34 3.19
C VAL A 234 -1.26 21.46 3.66
N ASN A 235 -0.31 20.77 3.04
CA ASN A 235 1.11 20.94 3.28
C ASN A 235 1.63 22.32 2.80
N GLU A 236 1.18 22.79 1.65
CA GLU A 236 1.48 24.14 1.17
C GLU A 236 0.87 25.20 2.08
N LEU A 237 -0.39 25.01 2.52
CA LEU A 237 -1.05 25.89 3.48
C LEU A 237 -0.33 25.92 4.83
N ALA A 238 0.19 24.78 5.31
CA ALA A 238 0.99 24.76 6.55
C ALA A 238 2.21 25.67 6.46
N GLN A 239 2.94 25.61 5.35
CA GLN A 239 4.10 26.47 5.12
C GLN A 239 3.73 27.97 5.01
N LEU A 240 2.55 28.28 4.45
CA LEU A 240 2.03 29.64 4.39
C LEU A 240 1.59 30.14 5.77
N CYS A 241 0.86 29.31 6.51
CA CYS A 241 0.38 29.62 7.86
C CYS A 241 1.53 29.87 8.82
N ASP A 242 2.62 29.07 8.76
CA ASP A 242 3.84 29.33 9.55
C ASP A 242 4.40 30.74 9.31
N ARG A 243 4.48 31.18 8.05
CA ARG A 243 4.95 32.54 7.71
C ARG A 243 4.00 33.66 8.16
N MET A 244 2.69 33.33 8.25
CA MET A 244 1.65 34.29 8.67
C MET A 244 1.44 34.30 10.18
N GLY A 245 2.04 33.38 10.94
CA GLY A 245 1.80 33.19 12.36
C GLY A 245 0.40 32.67 12.68
N ILE A 246 -0.18 31.84 11.79
CA ILE A 246 -1.50 31.19 11.92
C ILE A 246 -1.31 29.74 12.21
N ASP A 247 -2.09 29.19 13.16
CA ASP A 247 -2.11 27.75 13.42
C ASP A 247 -2.92 27.02 12.31
N VAL A 248 -2.22 26.26 11.45
CA VAL A 248 -2.84 25.53 10.35
C VAL A 248 -3.80 24.44 10.85
N TRP A 249 -3.55 23.87 12.02
CA TRP A 249 -4.38 22.82 12.60
C TRP A 249 -5.74 23.35 13.00
N GLU A 250 -5.78 24.55 13.63
CA GLU A 250 -7.02 25.25 13.93
C GLU A 250 -7.82 25.57 12.66
N VAL A 251 -7.15 25.99 11.60
CA VAL A 251 -7.79 26.28 10.30
C VAL A 251 -8.40 25.04 9.69
N VAL A 252 -7.66 23.93 9.68
CA VAL A 252 -8.13 22.64 9.12
C VAL A 252 -9.29 22.09 9.94
N ASP A 253 -9.21 22.11 11.27
CA ASP A 253 -10.27 21.61 12.15
C ASP A 253 -11.54 22.47 12.04
N ALA A 254 -11.41 23.80 11.95
CA ALA A 254 -12.53 24.70 11.70
C ALA A 254 -13.18 24.44 10.33
N ALA A 255 -12.39 24.25 9.27
CA ALA A 255 -12.90 23.92 7.94
C ALA A 255 -13.62 22.57 7.91
N ALA A 256 -13.17 21.59 8.69
CA ALA A 256 -13.76 20.26 8.81
C ALA A 256 -15.17 20.26 9.41
N THR A 257 -15.57 21.33 10.11
CA THR A 257 -16.94 21.49 10.62
C THR A 257 -17.98 21.67 9.50
N LYS A 258 -17.53 21.99 8.27
CA LYS A 258 -18.44 22.15 7.14
C LYS A 258 -18.91 20.77 6.65
N PRO A 259 -20.23 20.48 6.66
CA PRO A 259 -20.73 19.12 6.39
C PRO A 259 -20.77 18.72 4.90
N PHE A 260 -20.41 19.62 3.98
CA PHE A 260 -20.43 19.37 2.54
C PHE A 260 -19.32 20.15 1.81
N GLY A 261 -18.86 19.61 0.68
CA GLY A 261 -17.89 20.26 -0.22
C GLY A 261 -16.51 20.47 0.39
N PHE A 262 -16.19 19.81 1.50
CA PHE A 262 -14.88 19.79 2.13
C PHE A 262 -14.64 18.38 2.71
N MET A 263 -13.47 17.81 2.42
CA MET A 263 -12.94 16.61 3.04
C MET A 263 -11.64 17.00 3.74
N SER A 264 -11.55 16.73 5.04
CA SER A 264 -10.40 17.12 5.84
C SER A 264 -9.18 16.26 5.52
N PHE A 265 -8.06 16.93 5.27
CA PHE A 265 -6.73 16.35 5.22
C PHE A 265 -5.83 17.09 6.20
N LYS A 266 -4.92 16.36 6.82
CA LYS A 266 -3.98 16.94 7.80
C LYS A 266 -2.61 17.13 7.16
N PRO A 267 -1.92 18.25 7.43
CA PRO A 267 -0.54 18.43 7.02
C PRO A 267 0.38 17.48 7.77
N GLY A 268 1.63 17.35 7.30
CA GLY A 268 2.60 16.49 7.94
C GLY A 268 3.97 16.53 7.27
N PRO A 269 4.89 15.67 7.70
CA PRO A 269 6.29 15.70 7.23
C PRO A 269 6.47 15.17 5.79
N GLY A 270 5.41 14.81 5.10
CA GLY A 270 5.41 14.27 3.74
C GLY A 270 4.43 13.13 3.58
N LEU A 271 4.53 12.43 2.44
CA LEU A 271 3.76 11.22 2.14
C LEU A 271 4.60 9.98 2.41
N GLY A 272 3.94 8.93 2.89
CA GLY A 272 4.50 7.61 3.04
C GLY A 272 3.54 6.53 2.54
N GLY A 273 3.94 5.26 2.68
CA GLY A 273 3.20 4.10 2.20
C GLY A 273 3.48 3.77 0.73
N HIS A 274 2.96 2.63 0.31
CA HIS A 274 3.31 2.05 -0.99
C HIS A 274 2.58 2.68 -2.19
N CYS A 275 1.37 3.23 -1.98
CA CYS A 275 0.49 3.63 -3.09
C CYS A 275 0.57 5.13 -3.39
N ILE A 276 0.37 6.01 -2.39
CA ILE A 276 0.20 7.44 -2.61
C ILE A 276 1.47 8.12 -3.18
N PRO A 277 2.70 7.76 -2.78
CA PRO A 277 3.92 8.29 -3.38
C PRO A 277 4.20 7.75 -4.79
N VAL A 278 3.63 6.61 -5.18
CA VAL A 278 3.98 5.83 -6.38
C VAL A 278 2.95 6.00 -7.50
N ASP A 279 1.67 5.75 -7.20
CA ASP A 279 0.60 5.65 -8.19
C ASP A 279 0.39 6.92 -9.06
N PRO A 280 0.53 8.15 -8.53
CA PRO A 280 0.41 9.34 -9.37
C PRO A 280 1.42 9.38 -10.54
N PHE A 281 2.62 8.80 -10.34
CA PHE A 281 3.65 8.78 -11.37
C PHE A 281 3.34 7.80 -12.50
N TYR A 282 2.54 6.75 -12.26
CA TYR A 282 2.03 5.89 -13.32
C TYR A 282 1.22 6.68 -14.34
N LEU A 283 0.31 7.53 -13.86
CA LEU A 283 -0.52 8.36 -14.76
C LEU A 283 0.32 9.44 -15.45
N THR A 284 1.23 10.08 -14.72
CA THR A 284 2.15 11.08 -15.29
C THR A 284 3.01 10.49 -16.41
N TRP A 285 3.52 9.27 -16.23
CA TRP A 285 4.30 8.57 -17.24
C TRP A 285 3.43 8.25 -18.47
N LYS A 286 2.25 7.67 -18.28
CA LYS A 286 1.31 7.30 -19.35
C LYS A 286 0.79 8.51 -20.13
N ALA A 287 0.51 9.62 -19.46
CA ALA A 287 0.00 10.85 -20.08
C ALA A 287 0.92 11.40 -21.18
N ARG A 288 2.23 11.16 -21.09
CA ARG A 288 3.22 11.60 -22.07
C ARG A 288 3.01 10.97 -23.45
N GLU A 289 2.48 9.73 -23.51
CA GLU A 289 2.14 9.08 -24.78
C GLU A 289 1.03 9.85 -25.55
N PHE A 290 0.20 10.60 -24.82
CA PHE A 290 -0.87 11.43 -25.37
C PHE A 290 -0.47 12.89 -25.53
N GLY A 291 0.82 13.21 -25.36
CA GLY A 291 1.32 14.59 -25.41
C GLY A 291 0.78 15.48 -24.27
N PHE A 292 0.37 14.90 -23.16
CA PHE A 292 -0.26 15.59 -22.03
C PHE A 292 0.67 15.64 -20.82
N THR A 293 0.74 16.82 -20.17
CA THR A 293 1.47 17.02 -18.91
C THR A 293 0.49 17.13 -17.75
N THR A 294 0.68 16.32 -16.72
CA THR A 294 -0.19 16.30 -15.53
C THR A 294 0.28 17.32 -14.50
N GLU A 295 0.00 18.62 -14.70
CA GLU A 295 0.55 19.71 -13.89
C GLU A 295 0.20 19.59 -12.39
N PHE A 296 -1.06 19.37 -12.04
CA PHE A 296 -1.50 19.22 -10.65
C PHE A 296 -0.85 18.02 -9.95
N ILE A 297 -0.72 16.91 -10.65
CA ILE A 297 -0.18 15.67 -10.10
C ILE A 297 1.33 15.82 -9.83
N GLU A 298 2.06 16.37 -10.81
CA GLU A 298 3.49 16.62 -10.67
C GLU A 298 3.78 17.68 -9.59
N LEU A 299 2.96 18.73 -9.53
CA LEU A 299 3.09 19.77 -8.48
C LEU A 299 2.85 19.18 -7.10
N ALA A 300 1.78 18.38 -6.93
CA ALA A 300 1.50 17.72 -5.66
C ALA A 300 2.66 16.82 -5.19
N GLY A 301 3.24 16.05 -6.12
CA GLY A 301 4.44 15.26 -5.84
C GLY A 301 5.59 16.13 -5.30
N LYS A 302 5.92 17.22 -6.00
CA LYS A 302 7.00 18.14 -5.60
C LYS A 302 6.75 18.78 -4.21
N VAL A 303 5.52 19.22 -3.94
CA VAL A 303 5.16 19.81 -2.63
C VAL A 303 5.36 18.79 -1.51
N ASN A 304 4.81 17.59 -1.67
CA ASN A 304 4.89 16.54 -0.66
C ASN A 304 6.35 16.08 -0.42
N GLU A 305 7.16 15.96 -1.46
CA GLU A 305 8.58 15.59 -1.37
C GLU A 305 9.44 16.68 -0.73
N ALA A 306 9.01 17.94 -0.79
CA ALA A 306 9.70 19.04 -0.15
C ALA A 306 9.46 19.10 1.37
N MET A 307 8.41 18.44 1.90
CA MET A 307 8.06 18.54 3.31
C MET A 307 9.14 18.06 4.29
N PRO A 308 9.89 16.96 4.07
CA PRO A 308 10.98 16.61 4.99
C PRO A 308 12.05 17.69 5.11
N TYR A 309 12.32 18.44 4.02
CA TYR A 309 13.26 19.56 4.03
C TYR A 309 12.72 20.75 4.81
N HIS A 310 11.42 21.05 4.68
CA HIS A 310 10.74 22.06 5.47
C HIS A 310 10.78 21.67 6.96
N CYS A 311 10.44 20.44 7.32
CA CYS A 311 10.49 19.94 8.69
C CYS A 311 11.90 20.03 9.30
N ARG A 312 12.95 19.69 8.55
CA ARG A 312 14.34 19.91 8.99
C ARG A 312 14.60 21.39 9.30
N SER A 313 14.06 22.32 8.48
CA SER A 313 14.20 23.75 8.72
C SER A 313 13.49 24.19 9.99
N LEU A 314 12.27 23.69 10.25
CA LEU A 314 11.54 23.93 11.50
C LEU A 314 12.31 23.44 12.73
N ILE A 315 12.87 22.24 12.69
CA ILE A 315 13.69 21.68 13.77
C ILE A 315 14.92 22.57 14.03
N SER A 316 15.58 23.03 12.96
CA SER A 316 16.71 23.95 13.07
C SER A 316 16.32 25.28 13.71
N GLN A 317 15.19 25.85 13.32
CA GLN A 317 14.66 27.09 13.90
C GLN A 317 14.30 26.89 15.38
N ALA A 318 13.60 25.82 15.72
CA ALA A 318 13.24 25.51 17.10
C ALA A 318 14.48 25.36 18.01
N LEU A 319 15.51 24.63 17.56
CA LEU A 319 16.78 24.50 18.27
C LEU A 319 17.47 25.86 18.47
N ASN A 320 17.52 26.71 17.43
CA ASN A 320 18.13 28.01 17.50
C ASN A 320 17.38 28.96 18.46
N HIS A 321 16.05 29.06 18.34
CA HIS A 321 15.25 29.98 19.12
C HIS A 321 15.08 29.55 20.58
N LYS A 322 14.83 28.27 20.82
CA LYS A 322 14.49 27.75 22.15
C LYS A 322 15.72 27.30 22.94
N LYS A 323 16.76 26.78 22.26
CA LYS A 323 17.93 26.18 22.88
C LYS A 323 19.24 26.92 22.61
N GLN A 324 19.24 27.93 21.72
CA GLN A 324 20.44 28.61 21.23
C GLN A 324 21.51 27.61 20.74
N LYS A 325 21.07 26.55 20.10
CA LYS A 325 21.90 25.43 19.66
C LYS A 325 21.79 25.22 18.16
N SER A 326 22.90 24.87 17.51
CA SER A 326 22.90 24.52 16.10
C SER A 326 22.42 23.07 15.91
N MET A 327 21.97 22.71 14.72
CA MET A 327 21.66 21.33 14.34
C MET A 327 22.88 20.42 14.56
N SER A 328 24.07 20.88 14.16
CA SER A 328 25.31 20.13 14.31
C SER A 328 25.65 19.88 15.77
N GLY A 329 25.83 18.62 16.12
CA GLY A 329 26.11 18.15 17.49
C GLY A 329 24.89 18.05 18.40
N SER A 330 23.68 18.44 17.95
CA SER A 330 22.45 18.26 18.73
C SER A 330 22.06 16.79 18.83
N GLN A 331 21.56 16.38 20.01
CA GLN A 331 20.96 15.06 20.23
C GLN A 331 19.46 15.15 19.89
N ILE A 332 19.02 14.43 18.86
CA ILE A 332 17.62 14.48 18.37
C ILE A 332 17.01 13.10 18.45
N LEU A 333 15.86 13.00 19.11
CA LEU A 333 15.01 11.80 19.08
C LEU A 333 13.91 11.98 18.05
N VAL A 334 13.87 11.12 17.04
CA VAL A 334 12.74 11.02 16.11
C VAL A 334 11.73 10.04 16.70
N LEU A 335 10.50 10.51 16.94
CA LEU A 335 9.42 9.75 17.53
C LEU A 335 8.43 9.33 16.44
N GLY A 336 8.31 8.01 16.22
CA GLY A 336 7.54 7.41 15.15
C GLY A 336 8.29 7.43 13.81
N VAL A 337 8.55 6.25 13.25
CA VAL A 337 9.20 6.09 11.94
C VAL A 337 8.35 5.29 10.94
N ALA A 338 7.28 4.62 11.40
CA ALA A 338 6.27 4.08 10.50
C ALA A 338 5.61 5.19 9.68
N TYR A 339 5.12 4.88 8.48
CA TYR A 339 4.47 5.91 7.65
C TYR A 339 3.06 6.29 8.14
N LYS A 340 2.47 5.51 9.03
CA LYS A 340 1.12 5.65 9.58
C LYS A 340 1.12 5.23 11.05
N PRO A 341 0.22 5.78 11.90
CA PRO A 341 0.11 5.34 13.29
C PRO A 341 -0.21 3.86 13.45
N ASP A 342 0.34 3.24 14.48
CA ASP A 342 0.00 1.91 15.00
C ASP A 342 0.23 0.75 14.03
N ILE A 343 1.20 0.91 13.10
CA ILE A 343 1.68 -0.14 12.20
C ILE A 343 3.21 -0.23 12.20
N GLU A 344 3.77 -1.36 11.72
CA GLU A 344 5.22 -1.56 11.62
C GLU A 344 5.83 -1.11 10.27
N ASP A 345 5.01 -0.68 9.30
CA ASP A 345 5.43 -0.43 7.92
C ASP A 345 6.16 0.91 7.76
N VAL A 346 7.41 0.84 7.33
CA VAL A 346 8.29 2.01 7.12
C VAL A 346 8.48 2.37 5.63
N ARG A 347 7.82 1.68 4.72
CA ARG A 347 7.99 1.90 3.28
C ARG A 347 7.63 3.33 2.90
N GLU A 348 8.56 4.00 2.17
CA GLU A 348 8.44 5.41 1.77
C GLU A 348 8.10 6.37 2.93
N SER A 349 8.39 5.98 4.19
CA SER A 349 8.13 6.87 5.33
C SER A 349 8.96 8.16 5.21
N PRO A 350 8.32 9.34 5.36
CA PRO A 350 9.04 10.61 5.36
C PRO A 350 10.01 10.75 6.53
N ALA A 351 9.83 9.95 7.61
CA ALA A 351 10.75 9.89 8.73
C ALA A 351 12.15 9.43 8.31
N LEU A 352 12.25 8.46 7.39
CA LEU A 352 13.55 7.97 6.91
C LEU A 352 14.33 9.09 6.23
N LYS A 353 13.65 9.85 5.34
CA LYS A 353 14.26 11.00 4.69
C LYS A 353 14.63 12.10 5.66
N LEU A 354 13.78 12.37 6.65
CA LEU A 354 14.07 13.37 7.68
C LEU A 354 15.29 12.97 8.52
N ILE A 355 15.41 11.71 8.94
CA ILE A 355 16.59 11.18 9.66
C ILE A 355 17.88 11.39 8.84
N GLU A 356 17.85 11.05 7.55
CA GLU A 356 18.98 11.32 6.64
C GLU A 356 19.37 12.82 6.65
N LEU A 357 18.37 13.71 6.47
CA LEU A 357 18.60 15.15 6.41
C LEU A 357 19.15 15.73 7.72
N LEU A 358 18.70 15.21 8.88
CA LEU A 358 19.22 15.60 10.19
C LEU A 358 20.65 15.13 10.39
N ARG A 359 20.96 13.87 10.05
CA ARG A 359 22.33 13.33 10.11
C ARG A 359 23.30 14.09 9.20
N ASN A 360 22.86 14.41 7.96
CA ASN A 360 23.65 15.17 7.00
C ASN A 360 23.90 16.62 7.48
N ALA A 361 23.05 17.16 8.35
CA ALA A 361 23.24 18.45 9.00
C ALA A 361 24.10 18.35 10.28
N GLY A 362 24.64 17.17 10.61
CA GLY A 362 25.55 16.93 11.72
C GLY A 362 24.87 16.65 13.04
N ALA A 363 23.57 16.36 13.09
CA ALA A 363 22.88 15.92 14.30
C ALA A 363 23.19 14.47 14.66
N ASN A 364 23.21 14.17 15.96
CA ASN A 364 23.19 12.81 16.47
C ASN A 364 21.74 12.35 16.62
N VAL A 365 21.30 11.46 15.72
CA VAL A 365 19.89 11.06 15.62
C VAL A 365 19.69 9.65 16.15
N ALA A 366 18.79 9.51 17.12
CA ALA A 366 18.17 8.24 17.51
C ALA A 366 16.69 8.25 17.15
N TYR A 367 16.03 7.11 17.15
CA TYR A 367 14.58 7.05 17.02
C TYR A 367 13.95 6.14 18.06
N HIS A 368 12.71 6.42 18.39
CA HIS A 368 11.82 5.54 19.13
C HIS A 368 10.54 5.28 18.33
N ASP A 369 10.20 4.01 18.17
CA ASP A 369 8.94 3.59 17.59
C ASP A 369 8.53 2.26 18.25
N PRO A 370 7.31 2.17 18.82
CA PRO A 370 6.87 0.96 19.52
C PRO A 370 6.62 -0.22 18.58
N HIS A 371 6.43 0.03 17.28
CA HIS A 371 6.10 -0.98 16.27
C HIS A 371 7.30 -1.35 15.40
N VAL A 372 8.31 -0.47 15.28
CA VAL A 372 9.47 -0.65 14.38
C VAL A 372 10.74 -0.83 15.21
N PRO A 373 11.18 -2.07 15.47
CA PRO A 373 12.34 -2.33 16.31
C PRO A 373 13.67 -1.96 15.65
N SER A 374 13.76 -2.01 14.32
CA SER A 374 15.01 -1.69 13.60
C SER A 374 14.75 -1.13 12.20
N ILE A 375 15.69 -0.31 11.70
CA ILE A 375 15.76 0.21 10.33
C ILE A 375 17.13 -0.19 9.77
N PRO A 376 17.26 -1.40 9.19
CA PRO A 376 18.56 -1.92 8.73
C PRO A 376 19.24 -1.02 7.68
N GLU A 377 18.46 -0.38 6.80
CA GLU A 377 18.98 0.50 5.74
C GLU A 377 19.71 1.73 6.29
N LEU A 378 19.33 2.19 7.50
CA LEU A 378 19.96 3.30 8.18
C LEU A 378 20.92 2.86 9.29
N GLY A 379 21.00 1.56 9.58
CA GLY A 379 21.79 0.98 10.66
C GLY A 379 21.32 1.49 12.03
N LEU A 380 20.00 1.60 12.24
CA LEU A 380 19.39 2.09 13.47
C LEU A 380 18.51 1.02 14.13
N GLU A 381 18.50 1.06 15.47
CA GLU A 381 17.56 0.31 16.31
C GLU A 381 16.73 1.30 17.12
N SER A 382 15.48 0.94 17.43
CA SER A 382 14.60 1.71 18.30
C SER A 382 15.17 1.76 19.73
N VAL A 383 15.31 2.97 20.29
CA VAL A 383 15.78 3.16 21.66
C VAL A 383 14.60 3.28 22.63
N PRO A 384 14.81 3.03 23.93
CA PRO A 384 13.78 3.36 24.93
C PRO A 384 13.38 4.83 24.89
N LEU A 385 12.10 5.12 25.14
CA LEU A 385 11.59 6.48 25.19
C LEU A 385 12.06 7.18 26.47
N ASP A 386 13.13 7.96 26.35
CA ASP A 386 13.66 8.83 27.44
C ASP A 386 13.91 10.23 26.87
N PRO A 387 12.87 11.08 26.84
CA PRO A 387 12.93 12.40 26.20
C PRO A 387 13.97 13.34 26.81
N ALA A 388 14.27 13.19 28.12
CA ALA A 388 15.20 14.08 28.86
C ALA A 388 16.66 13.97 28.38
N GLN A 389 17.03 12.91 27.66
CA GLN A 389 18.38 12.72 27.12
C GLN A 389 18.65 13.51 25.84
N TYR A 390 17.61 14.12 25.25
CA TYR A 390 17.70 14.74 23.93
C TYR A 390 17.49 16.26 23.99
N ASP A 391 18.20 16.96 23.15
CA ASP A 391 18.01 18.41 22.95
C ASP A 391 16.68 18.75 22.32
N CYS A 392 16.15 17.83 21.49
CA CYS A 392 14.89 17.96 20.79
C CYS A 392 14.27 16.57 20.53
N VAL A 393 12.97 16.47 20.80
CA VAL A 393 12.15 15.34 20.35
C VAL A 393 11.31 15.79 19.17
N THR A 394 11.36 15.07 18.05
CA THR A 394 10.58 15.37 16.85
C THR A 394 9.53 14.31 16.62
N ILE A 395 8.24 14.67 16.70
CA ILE A 395 7.12 13.74 16.47
C ILE A 395 6.83 13.71 14.96
N VAL A 396 7.09 12.54 14.34
CA VAL A 396 6.90 12.31 12.90
C VAL A 396 5.69 11.42 12.63
N THR A 397 5.43 10.45 13.52
CA THR A 397 4.24 9.60 13.49
C THR A 397 3.62 9.53 14.87
N ASP A 398 2.30 9.70 14.92
CA ASP A 398 1.51 9.89 16.15
C ASP A 398 0.89 8.56 16.62
N HIS A 399 1.70 7.63 17.14
CA HIS A 399 1.23 6.34 17.68
C HIS A 399 0.32 6.51 18.89
N SER A 400 -0.77 5.76 18.94
CA SER A 400 -1.78 5.85 20.00
C SER A 400 -1.29 5.38 21.38
N SER A 401 -0.25 4.55 21.41
CA SER A 401 0.33 4.01 22.65
C SER A 401 1.22 5.01 23.43
N ILE A 402 1.48 6.20 22.86
CA ILE A 402 2.38 7.20 23.46
C ILE A 402 1.61 8.26 24.23
N ASP A 403 2.03 8.49 25.50
CA ASP A 403 1.51 9.60 26.30
C ASP A 403 2.24 10.91 25.94
N TYR A 404 1.65 11.66 25.01
CA TYR A 404 2.21 12.93 24.53
C TYR A 404 2.21 14.05 25.60
N ALA A 405 1.32 13.99 26.59
CA ALA A 405 1.33 14.95 27.68
C ALA A 405 2.55 14.74 28.57
N ALA A 406 2.83 13.50 28.96
CA ALA A 406 4.04 13.14 29.70
C ALA A 406 5.31 13.40 28.88
N LEU A 407 5.27 13.18 27.57
CA LEU A 407 6.38 13.49 26.65
C LEU A 407 6.75 14.98 26.71
N VAL A 408 5.77 15.87 26.61
CA VAL A 408 5.99 17.34 26.68
C VAL A 408 6.57 17.75 28.03
N ASP A 409 6.05 17.19 29.13
CA ASP A 409 6.55 17.50 30.48
C ASP A 409 8.01 17.10 30.67
N GLN A 410 8.42 15.95 30.14
CA GLN A 410 9.77 15.38 30.26
C GLN A 410 10.77 15.93 29.23
N SER A 411 10.29 16.50 28.13
CA SER A 411 11.14 17.04 27.07
C SER A 411 11.59 18.46 27.39
N ASP A 412 12.74 18.81 26.88
CA ASP A 412 13.26 20.19 26.86
C ASP A 412 12.74 20.99 25.66
N LEU A 413 12.56 20.33 24.51
CA LEU A 413 11.99 20.88 23.29
C LEU A 413 11.31 19.76 22.51
N VAL A 414 10.09 20.02 22.04
CA VAL A 414 9.34 19.14 21.14
C VAL A 414 9.06 19.87 19.84
N VAL A 415 9.35 19.25 18.71
CA VAL A 415 8.87 19.68 17.39
C VAL A 415 7.79 18.71 16.95
N ASP A 416 6.54 19.17 16.96
CA ASP A 416 5.36 18.38 16.68
C ASP A 416 4.90 18.56 15.22
N LEU A 417 5.19 17.60 14.39
CA LEU A 417 4.84 17.61 12.97
C LEU A 417 3.47 16.99 12.67
N ARG A 418 2.77 16.50 13.70
CA ARG A 418 1.50 15.77 13.57
C ARG A 418 0.36 16.33 14.40
N ASN A 419 0.61 17.40 15.19
CA ASN A 419 -0.30 17.91 16.21
C ASN A 419 -0.70 16.85 17.27
N ALA A 420 0.19 15.89 17.51
CA ALA A 420 -0.03 14.80 18.47
C ALA A 420 -0.12 15.31 19.92
N THR A 421 0.53 16.44 20.22
CA THR A 421 0.51 17.07 21.54
C THR A 421 -0.79 17.85 21.85
N GLY A 422 -1.63 18.11 20.85
CA GLY A 422 -2.94 18.75 20.99
C GLY A 422 -2.90 20.08 21.76
N ASP A 423 -3.85 20.26 22.67
CA ASP A 423 -3.95 21.47 23.51
C ASP A 423 -2.76 21.63 24.45
N LYS A 424 -2.22 20.54 25.00
CA LYS A 424 -1.01 20.57 25.84
C LYS A 424 0.17 21.22 25.10
N GLY A 425 0.33 20.91 23.81
CA GLY A 425 1.37 21.52 23.00
C GLY A 425 1.09 22.97 22.62
N ARG A 426 -0.19 23.32 22.45
CA ARG A 426 -0.58 24.72 22.14
C ARG A 426 -0.20 25.66 23.27
N ASP A 427 -0.36 25.24 24.50
CA ASP A 427 -0.14 26.06 25.69
C ASP A 427 1.30 25.97 26.24
N SER A 428 2.18 25.21 25.58
CA SER A 428 3.54 24.94 26.05
C SER A 428 4.60 25.70 25.27
N ASP A 429 5.41 26.48 25.98
CA ASP A 429 6.60 27.12 25.40
C ASP A 429 7.68 26.17 24.89
N LYS A 430 7.59 24.88 25.27
CA LYS A 430 8.51 23.82 24.84
C LYS A 430 8.15 23.23 23.49
N VAL A 431 6.93 23.46 22.99
CA VAL A 431 6.43 22.84 21.76
C VAL A 431 6.51 23.81 20.59
N TRP A 432 7.06 23.35 19.48
CA TRP A 432 7.10 24.00 18.19
C TRP A 432 6.31 23.15 17.21
N LYS A 433 5.25 23.68 16.62
CA LYS A 433 4.36 22.95 15.70
C LYS A 433 4.69 23.23 14.24
N LEU A 434 4.34 22.24 13.38
CA LEU A 434 4.27 22.42 11.93
C LEU A 434 3.12 23.37 11.59
#